data_39de4ea3aee24f94866c76d66ad4c0ec
#
_entry.id   39de4ea3aee24f94866c76d66ad4c0ec
#
_cell.length_a   1.000
_cell.length_b   1.000
_cell.length_c   1.000
_cell.angle_alpha   90.00
_cell.angle_beta   90.00
_cell.angle_gamma   90.00
#
_symmetry.space_group_name_H-M   'P 1'
#
loop_
_entity.id
_entity.type
_entity.pdbx_description
1 polymer ?
#
loop_
_entity_poly.entity_id
_entity_poly.type
_entity_poly.pdbx_seq_one_letter_code
_entity_poly.pdbx_strand_id
1 'polypeptide(L)'
;MKLHFFNARILSMEEGMEITMGEVWTEGTRILYAGPSATKQEICRKLQREDLEFNREIDCDGDLLMPGFKNAHTHSGMTALRSYADDLPLNEWLNEQIFPVEAKMTPEDIYELSRLAILEYLTSGVTAVFDMYLTPESIARSFEDMGMRCVQVSALNNFSQSLELMEE
;
A
#
# COMPACT_ATOMS: atom_id res chain seq x y z
N MET A 1 -15.86 5.57 9.86
CA MET A 1 -16.66 4.42 9.39
C MET A 1 -16.29 3.21 10.21
N LYS A 2 -17.28 2.42 10.65
CA LYS A 2 -17.09 1.17 11.39
C LYS A 2 -17.52 0.00 10.50
N LEU A 3 -16.64 -1.00 10.40
CA LEU A 3 -16.88 -2.19 9.60
C LEU A 3 -16.80 -3.44 10.48
N HIS A 4 -17.65 -4.41 10.18
CA HIS A 4 -17.64 -5.74 10.75
C HIS A 4 -17.45 -6.76 9.64
N PHE A 5 -16.32 -7.45 9.67
CA PHE A 5 -16.03 -8.60 8.82
C PHE A 5 -16.27 -9.84 9.65
N PHE A 6 -17.19 -10.69 9.24
CA PHE A 6 -17.54 -11.92 9.95
C PHE A 6 -17.43 -13.14 9.03
N ASN A 7 -17.51 -14.33 9.64
CA ASN A 7 -17.36 -15.60 8.92
C ASN A 7 -16.05 -15.66 8.12
N ALA A 8 -14.94 -15.19 8.71
CA ALA A 8 -13.63 -15.13 8.10
C ALA A 8 -12.68 -16.16 8.69
N ARG A 9 -11.77 -16.68 7.88
CA ARG A 9 -10.55 -17.34 8.35
C ARG A 9 -9.50 -16.25 8.58
N ILE A 10 -9.11 -16.03 9.81
CA ILE A 10 -8.20 -14.95 10.19
C ILE A 10 -6.78 -15.48 10.26
N LEU A 11 -5.88 -14.85 9.49
CA LEU A 11 -4.43 -15.01 9.57
C LEU A 11 -3.86 -13.70 10.14
N SER A 12 -3.56 -13.66 11.43
CA SER A 12 -3.07 -12.44 12.11
C SER A 12 -1.62 -12.10 11.77
N MET A 13 -0.84 -13.04 11.28
CA MET A 13 0.61 -12.95 11.08
C MET A 13 1.40 -12.78 12.38
N GLU A 14 0.79 -13.02 13.53
CA GLU A 14 1.48 -13.07 14.82
C GLU A 14 2.18 -14.41 15.01
N GLU A 15 3.37 -14.39 15.62
CA GLU A 15 4.17 -15.60 15.84
C GLU A 15 3.41 -16.62 16.70
N GLY A 16 3.35 -17.87 16.24
CA GLY A 16 2.68 -18.96 16.93
C GLY A 16 1.15 -18.96 16.81
N MET A 17 0.55 -18.04 16.07
CA MET A 17 -0.90 -18.02 15.84
C MET A 17 -1.28 -18.86 14.61
N GLU A 18 -2.25 -19.74 14.82
CA GLU A 18 -2.86 -20.51 13.73
C GLU A 18 -3.99 -19.74 13.06
N ILE A 19 -4.35 -20.15 11.84
CA ILE A 19 -5.54 -19.61 11.16
C ILE A 19 -6.78 -20.06 11.92
N THR A 20 -7.59 -19.11 12.34
CA THR A 20 -8.81 -19.37 13.11
C THR A 20 -10.04 -18.78 12.42
N MET A 21 -11.18 -19.46 12.56
CA MET A 21 -12.46 -18.85 12.17
C MET A 21 -12.81 -17.74 13.16
N GLY A 22 -13.24 -16.60 12.62
CA GLY A 22 -13.52 -15.46 13.47
C GLY A 22 -14.06 -14.23 12.74
N GLU A 23 -13.84 -13.10 13.36
CA GLU A 23 -14.33 -11.81 12.89
C GLU A 23 -13.35 -10.68 13.18
N VAL A 24 -13.42 -9.63 12.37
CA VAL A 24 -12.61 -8.41 12.54
C VAL A 24 -13.53 -7.19 12.56
N TRP A 25 -13.36 -6.35 13.57
CA TRP A 25 -14.05 -5.09 13.72
C TRP A 25 -13.10 -3.93 13.52
N THR A 26 -13.49 -2.95 12.72
CA THR A 26 -12.66 -1.76 12.50
C THR A 26 -13.44 -0.47 12.81
N GLU A 27 -12.70 0.58 13.18
CA GLU A 27 -13.22 1.94 13.29
C GLU A 27 -12.21 2.91 12.67
N GLY A 28 -12.60 3.53 11.56
CA GLY A 28 -11.67 4.35 10.78
C GLY A 28 -10.46 3.54 10.32
N THR A 29 -9.28 3.91 10.77
CA THR A 29 -8.00 3.26 10.43
C THR A 29 -7.52 2.24 11.48
N ARG A 30 -8.35 1.93 12.47
CA ARG A 30 -7.98 1.04 13.58
C ARG A 30 -8.76 -0.27 13.53
N ILE A 31 -8.07 -1.36 13.82
CA ILE A 31 -8.68 -2.64 14.16
C ILE A 31 -9.06 -2.55 15.64
N LEU A 32 -10.35 -2.73 15.95
CA LEU A 32 -10.85 -2.78 17.32
C LEU A 32 -10.80 -4.19 17.91
N TYR A 33 -11.10 -5.18 17.07
CA TYR A 33 -11.11 -6.58 17.42
C TYR A 33 -10.66 -7.42 16.23
N ALA A 34 -9.89 -8.45 16.49
CA ALA A 34 -9.60 -9.54 15.57
C ALA A 34 -9.48 -10.82 16.40
N GLY A 35 -10.29 -11.81 16.08
CA GLY A 35 -10.26 -13.06 16.85
C GLY A 35 -11.51 -13.91 16.63
N PRO A 36 -11.65 -14.98 17.44
CA PRO A 36 -12.78 -15.90 17.33
C PRO A 36 -14.13 -15.19 17.42
N SER A 37 -15.12 -15.69 16.67
CA SER A 37 -16.48 -15.19 16.75
C SER A 37 -17.04 -15.31 18.16
N ALA A 38 -17.66 -14.25 18.62
CA ALA A 38 -18.33 -14.17 19.91
C ALA A 38 -19.59 -13.30 19.78
N THR A 39 -20.40 -13.25 20.84
CA THR A 39 -21.54 -12.32 20.82
C THR A 39 -21.04 -10.87 20.83
N LYS A 40 -21.80 -9.98 20.17
CA LYS A 40 -21.51 -8.54 20.14
C LYS A 40 -21.29 -7.99 21.55
N GLN A 41 -22.11 -8.42 22.52
CA GLN A 41 -22.01 -7.98 23.91
C GLN A 41 -20.69 -8.43 24.57
N GLU A 42 -20.20 -9.63 24.29
CA GLU A 42 -18.93 -10.12 24.82
C GLU A 42 -17.75 -9.33 24.28
N ILE A 43 -17.75 -9.04 22.98
CA ILE A 43 -16.69 -8.25 22.36
C ILE A 43 -16.75 -6.80 22.85
N CYS A 44 -17.94 -6.18 22.91
CA CYS A 44 -18.12 -4.82 23.45
C CYS A 44 -17.62 -4.74 24.91
N ARG A 45 -17.89 -5.76 25.74
CA ARG A 45 -17.38 -5.82 27.12
C ARG A 45 -15.84 -5.88 27.15
N LYS A 46 -15.22 -6.69 26.30
CA LYS A 46 -13.75 -6.74 26.18
C LYS A 46 -13.15 -5.39 25.76
N LEU A 47 -13.85 -4.68 24.87
CA LEU A 47 -13.44 -3.36 24.39
C LEU A 47 -13.78 -2.21 25.34
N GLN A 48 -14.47 -2.48 26.46
CA GLN A 48 -14.99 -1.50 27.43
C GLN A 48 -15.91 -0.46 26.74
N ARG A 49 -16.76 -0.93 25.84
CA ARG A 49 -17.76 -0.12 25.13
C ARG A 49 -19.17 -0.63 25.46
N GLU A 50 -20.14 0.27 25.54
CA GLU A 50 -21.53 -0.09 25.83
C GLU A 50 -22.20 -0.76 24.63
N ASP A 51 -22.04 -0.19 23.45
CA ASP A 51 -22.50 -0.74 22.17
C ASP A 51 -21.66 -0.24 21.00
N LEU A 52 -21.72 -0.97 19.89
CA LEU A 52 -21.07 -0.63 18.63
C LEU A 52 -22.03 -0.91 17.48
N GLU A 53 -22.49 0.15 16.82
CA GLU A 53 -23.20 0.03 15.56
C GLU A 53 -22.22 0.07 14.39
N PHE A 54 -22.37 -0.84 13.45
CA PHE A 54 -21.54 -0.89 12.24
C PHE A 54 -22.23 -0.16 11.09
N ASN A 55 -21.44 0.58 10.33
CA ASN A 55 -21.90 1.20 9.09
C ASN A 55 -22.07 0.16 7.98
N ARG A 56 -21.31 -0.92 8.04
CA ARG A 56 -21.38 -2.02 7.10
C ARG A 56 -20.92 -3.31 7.76
N GLU A 57 -21.66 -4.39 7.49
CA GLU A 57 -21.30 -5.76 7.83
C GLU A 57 -20.97 -6.53 6.55
N ILE A 58 -19.90 -7.31 6.56
CA ILE A 58 -19.33 -8.00 5.41
C ILE A 58 -19.17 -9.46 5.79
N ASP A 59 -19.98 -10.32 5.18
CA ASP A 59 -19.79 -11.76 5.26
C ASP A 59 -18.61 -12.15 4.36
N CYS A 60 -17.59 -12.74 4.95
CA CYS A 60 -16.39 -13.19 4.23
C CYS A 60 -16.57 -14.61 3.64
N ASP A 61 -17.71 -15.26 3.89
CA ASP A 61 -18.03 -16.60 3.35
C ASP A 61 -16.89 -17.64 3.52
N GLY A 62 -16.16 -17.55 4.62
CA GLY A 62 -15.01 -18.41 4.88
C GLY A 62 -13.73 -18.01 4.16
N ASP A 63 -13.68 -16.87 3.49
CA ASP A 63 -12.48 -16.33 2.88
C ASP A 63 -11.40 -15.98 3.91
N LEU A 64 -10.16 -15.94 3.45
CA LEU A 64 -9.01 -15.59 4.28
C LEU A 64 -8.90 -14.06 4.44
N LEU A 65 -9.01 -13.61 5.68
CA LEU A 65 -8.76 -12.22 6.06
C LEU A 65 -7.38 -12.10 6.71
N MET A 66 -6.52 -11.28 6.13
CA MET A 66 -5.14 -11.13 6.56
C MET A 66 -4.67 -9.69 6.42
N PRO A 67 -3.56 -9.28 7.11
CA PRO A 67 -2.93 -7.98 6.86
C PRO A 67 -2.54 -7.83 5.38
N GLY A 68 -2.76 -6.63 4.82
CA GLY A 68 -2.35 -6.35 3.44
C GLY A 68 -0.84 -6.44 3.25
N PHE A 69 -0.43 -6.79 2.04
CA PHE A 69 0.99 -6.92 1.68
C PHE A 69 1.74 -5.58 1.81
N LYS A 70 3.03 -5.65 2.06
CA LYS A 70 3.97 -4.53 2.00
C LYS A 70 4.93 -4.78 0.85
N ASN A 71 5.00 -3.83 -0.07
CA ASN A 71 5.97 -3.84 -1.15
C ASN A 71 7.21 -3.06 -0.69
N ALA A 72 8.32 -3.75 -0.47
CA ALA A 72 9.55 -3.16 0.05
C ALA A 72 10.47 -2.59 -1.04
N HIS A 73 10.10 -2.69 -2.33
CA HIS A 73 10.89 -2.16 -3.44
C HIS A 73 9.99 -1.85 -4.62
N THR A 74 9.85 -0.56 -4.95
CA THR A 74 9.07 -0.12 -6.09
C THR A 74 9.53 1.24 -6.61
N HIS A 75 9.12 1.55 -7.85
CA HIS A 75 9.34 2.80 -8.57
C HIS A 75 8.00 3.20 -9.21
N SER A 76 7.10 3.74 -8.40
CA SER A 76 5.70 3.95 -8.81
C SER A 76 5.54 4.83 -10.06
N GLY A 77 6.42 5.83 -10.23
CA GLY A 77 6.40 6.68 -11.42
C GLY A 77 6.80 5.98 -12.73
N MET A 78 7.30 4.75 -12.67
CA MET A 78 7.75 4.00 -13.87
C MET A 78 6.64 3.23 -14.57
N THR A 79 5.38 3.35 -14.19
CA THR A 79 4.29 2.54 -14.78
C THR A 79 4.16 2.70 -16.28
N ALA A 80 4.46 3.87 -16.85
CA ALA A 80 4.47 4.09 -18.30
C ALA A 80 5.61 3.36 -19.03
N LEU A 81 6.65 2.93 -18.31
CA LEU A 81 7.81 2.25 -18.89
C LEU A 81 7.69 0.73 -18.85
N ARG A 82 6.56 0.21 -18.45
CA ARG A 82 6.30 -1.24 -18.42
C ARG A 82 6.40 -1.82 -19.84
N SER A 83 7.18 -2.90 -19.94
CA SER A 83 7.50 -3.56 -21.22
C SER A 83 8.17 -2.64 -22.27
N TYR A 84 8.76 -1.54 -21.81
CA TYR A 84 9.55 -0.66 -22.65
C TYR A 84 10.99 -1.16 -22.69
N ALA A 85 11.47 -1.49 -23.90
CA ALA A 85 12.85 -1.94 -24.13
C ALA A 85 13.23 -3.21 -23.34
N ASP A 86 12.40 -4.25 -23.40
CA ASP A 86 12.68 -5.57 -22.83
C ASP A 86 13.95 -6.22 -23.47
N ASP A 87 14.53 -7.18 -22.74
CA ASP A 87 15.64 -8.02 -23.18
C ASP A 87 16.99 -7.31 -23.43
N LEU A 88 17.22 -6.15 -22.82
CA LEU A 88 18.50 -5.46 -22.85
C LEU A 88 19.33 -5.71 -21.58
N PRO A 89 20.68 -5.71 -21.68
CA PRO A 89 21.54 -5.66 -20.50
C PRO A 89 21.24 -4.39 -19.67
N LEU A 90 21.34 -4.51 -18.34
CA LEU A 90 20.92 -3.45 -17.40
C LEU A 90 21.52 -2.07 -17.74
N ASN A 91 22.82 -2.01 -18.09
CA ASN A 91 23.48 -0.74 -18.38
C ASN A 91 22.94 -0.08 -19.65
N GLU A 92 22.71 -0.85 -20.71
CA GLU A 92 22.11 -0.37 -21.96
C GLU A 92 20.65 0.02 -21.74
N TRP A 93 19.91 -0.82 -21.02
CA TRP A 93 18.52 -0.53 -20.65
C TRP A 93 18.37 0.79 -19.92
N LEU A 94 19.17 1.04 -18.88
CA LEU A 94 19.13 2.28 -18.10
C LEU A 94 19.56 3.49 -18.94
N ASN A 95 20.75 3.46 -19.52
CA ASN A 95 21.37 4.66 -20.09
C ASN A 95 20.82 5.02 -21.48
N GLU A 96 20.43 4.04 -22.29
CA GLU A 96 19.98 4.27 -23.65
C GLU A 96 18.47 4.36 -23.79
N GLN A 97 17.72 3.76 -22.84
CA GLN A 97 16.26 3.70 -22.92
C GLN A 97 15.57 4.44 -21.79
N ILE A 98 15.84 4.09 -20.54
CA ILE A 98 15.08 4.59 -19.39
C ILE A 98 15.41 6.04 -19.07
N PHE A 99 16.68 6.36 -18.78
CA PHE A 99 17.07 7.73 -18.40
C PHE A 99 16.73 8.81 -19.43
N PRO A 100 16.83 8.57 -20.77
CA PRO A 100 16.40 9.52 -21.76
C PRO A 100 14.88 9.79 -21.77
N VAL A 101 14.05 8.83 -21.33
CA VAL A 101 12.61 9.02 -21.17
C VAL A 101 12.32 9.75 -19.86
N GLU A 102 12.92 9.29 -18.75
CA GLU A 102 12.77 9.91 -17.42
C GLU A 102 13.16 11.39 -17.42
N ALA A 103 14.22 11.76 -18.16
CA ALA A 103 14.65 13.16 -18.30
C ALA A 103 13.60 14.09 -18.97
N LYS A 104 12.54 13.52 -19.56
CA LYS A 104 11.44 14.27 -20.17
C LYS A 104 10.19 14.28 -19.33
N MET A 105 10.12 13.45 -18.29
CA MET A 105 8.97 13.37 -17.40
C MET A 105 8.90 14.63 -16.53
N THR A 106 7.71 15.17 -16.44
CA THR A 106 7.41 16.27 -15.53
C THR A 106 6.98 15.76 -14.15
N PRO A 107 7.04 16.60 -13.11
CA PRO A 107 6.48 16.25 -11.80
C PRO A 107 5.01 15.79 -11.86
N GLU A 108 4.21 16.35 -12.77
CA GLU A 108 2.81 15.97 -12.95
C GLU A 108 2.67 14.60 -13.62
N ASP A 109 3.54 14.27 -14.59
CA ASP A 109 3.58 12.93 -15.17
C ASP A 109 3.87 11.88 -14.07
N ILE A 110 4.86 12.14 -13.22
CA ILE A 110 5.20 11.25 -12.09
C ILE A 110 4.03 11.11 -11.12
N TYR A 111 3.32 12.19 -10.82
CA TYR A 111 2.14 12.17 -9.97
C TYR A 111 1.04 11.25 -10.54
N GLU A 112 0.67 11.43 -11.80
CA GLU A 112 -0.39 10.65 -12.44
C GLU A 112 0.01 9.18 -12.63
N LEU A 113 1.25 8.90 -13.02
CA LEU A 113 1.76 7.54 -13.16
C LEU A 113 1.82 6.81 -11.81
N SER A 114 2.15 7.52 -10.75
CA SER A 114 2.12 6.95 -9.39
C SER A 114 0.69 6.62 -8.94
N ARG A 115 -0.31 7.41 -9.33
CA ARG A 115 -1.72 7.08 -9.06
C ARG A 115 -2.16 5.79 -9.74
N LEU A 116 -1.68 5.55 -10.97
CA LEU A 116 -1.92 4.28 -11.65
C LEU A 116 -1.27 3.11 -10.90
N ALA A 117 -0.02 3.27 -10.44
CA ALA A 117 0.65 2.27 -9.61
C ALA A 117 -0.12 1.98 -8.31
N ILE A 118 -0.60 3.02 -7.62
CA ILE A 118 -1.38 2.89 -6.39
C ILE A 118 -2.66 2.09 -6.63
N LEU A 119 -3.35 2.32 -7.74
CA LEU A 119 -4.54 1.55 -8.10
C LEU A 119 -4.22 0.06 -8.25
N GLU A 120 -3.10 -0.26 -8.91
CA GLU A 120 -2.63 -1.64 -9.05
C GLU A 120 -2.22 -2.26 -7.71
N TYR A 121 -1.55 -1.51 -6.83
CA TYR A 121 -1.20 -1.99 -5.49
C TYR A 121 -2.45 -2.35 -4.69
N LEU A 122 -3.43 -1.46 -4.63
CA LEU A 122 -4.67 -1.68 -3.89
C LEU A 122 -5.46 -2.87 -4.42
N THR A 123 -5.55 -3.02 -5.74
CA THR A 123 -6.25 -4.16 -6.36
C THR A 123 -5.49 -5.49 -6.22
N SER A 124 -4.19 -5.44 -5.93
CA SER A 124 -3.35 -6.61 -5.64
C SER A 124 -3.22 -6.91 -4.14
N GLY A 125 -3.89 -6.15 -3.28
CA GLY A 125 -3.82 -6.33 -1.82
C GLY A 125 -2.58 -5.74 -1.15
N VAL A 126 -1.80 -4.93 -1.87
CA VAL A 126 -0.68 -4.15 -1.29
C VAL A 126 -1.23 -2.92 -0.59
N THR A 127 -0.87 -2.69 0.67
CA THR A 127 -1.40 -1.61 1.51
C THR A 127 -0.35 -0.64 2.01
N ALA A 128 0.91 -0.92 1.76
CA ALA A 128 2.03 -0.02 2.04
C ALA A 128 3.19 -0.33 1.09
N VAL A 129 3.92 0.70 0.70
CA VAL A 129 5.10 0.57 -0.17
C VAL A 129 6.29 1.32 0.40
N PHE A 130 7.48 0.85 0.01
CA PHE A 130 8.73 1.59 0.11
C PHE A 130 9.13 1.96 -1.33
N ASP A 131 9.01 3.24 -1.66
CA ASP A 131 9.20 3.76 -3.01
C ASP A 131 10.50 4.59 -3.11
N MET A 132 11.20 4.41 -4.20
CA MET A 132 12.38 5.18 -4.54
C MET A 132 12.28 5.60 -6.01
N TYR A 133 12.08 6.89 -6.26
CA TYR A 133 12.01 7.40 -7.63
C TYR A 133 12.30 8.90 -7.71
N LEU A 134 12.17 9.46 -8.92
CA LEU A 134 12.32 10.89 -9.18
C LEU A 134 11.19 11.69 -8.55
N THR A 135 11.42 12.96 -8.25
CA THR A 135 10.42 13.90 -7.70
C THR A 135 9.61 13.30 -6.55
N PRO A 136 10.26 13.04 -5.39
CA PRO A 136 9.62 12.36 -4.25
C PRO A 136 8.36 13.10 -3.76
N GLU A 137 8.29 14.43 -3.88
CA GLU A 137 7.12 15.23 -3.51
C GLU A 137 5.89 14.87 -4.33
N SER A 138 6.05 14.67 -5.65
CA SER A 138 4.94 14.29 -6.53
C SER A 138 4.40 12.91 -6.19
N ILE A 139 5.28 11.97 -5.85
CA ILE A 139 4.90 10.64 -5.39
C ILE A 139 4.20 10.74 -4.04
N ALA A 140 4.78 11.43 -3.07
CA ALA A 140 4.18 11.60 -1.74
C ALA A 140 2.77 12.20 -1.84
N ARG A 141 2.58 13.25 -2.66
CA ARG A 141 1.27 13.85 -2.94
C ARG A 141 0.29 12.82 -3.50
N SER A 142 0.71 11.99 -4.45
CA SER A 142 -0.16 10.98 -5.04
C SER A 142 -0.62 9.93 -4.01
N PHE A 143 0.29 9.51 -3.13
CA PHE A 143 -0.03 8.57 -2.05
C PHE A 143 -0.94 9.18 -0.97
N GLU A 144 -0.74 10.46 -0.63
CA GLU A 144 -1.60 11.21 0.29
C GLU A 144 -3.02 11.33 -0.27
N ASP A 145 -3.16 11.80 -1.51
CA ASP A 145 -4.44 11.97 -2.18
C ASP A 145 -5.22 10.67 -2.35
N MET A 146 -4.52 9.56 -2.59
CA MET A 146 -5.11 8.23 -2.72
C MET A 146 -5.29 7.50 -1.38
N GLY A 147 -4.80 8.07 -0.27
CA GLY A 147 -4.95 7.51 1.08
C GLY A 147 -4.17 6.22 1.32
N MET A 148 -3.07 6.00 0.61
CA MET A 148 -2.22 4.81 0.76
C MET A 148 -0.93 5.15 1.51
N ARG A 149 -0.41 4.20 2.31
CA ARG A 149 0.85 4.37 3.05
C ARG A 149 2.05 4.23 2.12
N CYS A 150 2.98 5.17 2.21
CA CYS A 150 4.25 5.14 1.50
C CYS A 150 5.38 5.57 2.44
N VAL A 151 6.52 4.90 2.33
CA VAL A 151 7.80 5.43 2.73
C VAL A 151 8.51 5.83 1.46
N GLN A 152 8.78 7.12 1.32
CA GLN A 152 9.41 7.69 0.13
C GLN A 152 10.87 7.96 0.40
N VAL A 153 11.75 7.58 -0.53
CA VAL A 153 13.15 7.96 -0.54
C VAL A 153 13.51 8.53 -1.91
N SER A 154 14.42 9.49 -1.91
CA SER A 154 14.99 10.02 -3.14
C SER A 154 16.12 9.11 -3.62
N ALA A 155 16.23 8.93 -4.91
CA ALA A 155 17.40 8.27 -5.53
C ALA A 155 18.48 9.30 -5.78
N LEU A 156 19.57 9.23 -5.03
CA LEU A 156 20.80 9.93 -5.38
C LEU A 156 21.60 9.05 -6.32
N ASN A 157 21.56 9.34 -7.61
CA ASN A 157 22.48 8.71 -8.54
C ASN A 157 23.50 9.74 -9.06
N ASN A 158 24.74 9.28 -9.31
CA ASN A 158 25.88 10.13 -9.66
C ASN A 158 25.74 10.93 -10.96
N PHE A 159 24.64 10.79 -11.70
CA PHE A 159 24.54 11.28 -13.07
C PHE A 159 23.60 12.46 -13.27
N SER A 160 22.64 12.67 -12.38
CA SER A 160 21.57 13.66 -12.61
C SER A 160 21.10 14.42 -11.39
N GLN A 161 21.63 14.12 -10.19
CA GLN A 161 21.17 14.76 -8.95
C GLN A 161 22.36 15.28 -8.14
N SER A 162 22.24 16.50 -7.65
CA SER A 162 23.19 17.09 -6.71
C SER A 162 22.68 16.98 -5.27
N LEU A 163 23.59 17.11 -4.30
CA LEU A 163 23.21 17.19 -2.88
C LEU A 163 22.28 18.39 -2.60
N GLU A 164 22.36 19.45 -3.40
CA GLU A 164 21.50 20.64 -3.32
C GLU A 164 20.04 20.33 -3.61
N LEU A 165 19.74 19.37 -4.51
CA LEU A 165 18.38 18.91 -4.81
C LEU A 165 17.79 17.97 -3.74
N MET A 166 18.57 17.57 -2.74
CA MET A 166 18.10 16.76 -1.62
C MET A 166 17.72 17.59 -0.40
N GLU A 167 18.11 18.87 -0.37
CA GLU A 167 17.85 19.78 0.76
C GLU A 167 16.58 20.63 0.54
N GLU A 168 15.96 20.56 -0.64
CA GLU A 168 14.66 21.14 -0.95
C GLU A 168 13.52 20.10 -0.71
#